data_ab7d2045a6fab865172389b1410844f4
#
_entry.id   ab7d2045a6fab865172389b1410844f4
#
_cell.length_a   1.000
_cell.length_b   1.000
_cell.length_c   1.000
_cell.angle_alpha   90.00
_cell.angle_beta   90.00
_cell.angle_gamma   90.00
#
_symmetry.space_group_name_H-M   'P 1'
#
loop_
_entity.id
_entity.type
_entity.pdbx_description
1 polymer ?
#
loop_
_entity_poly.entity_id
_entity_poly.type
_entity_poly.pdbx_seq_one_letter_code
_entity_poly.pdbx_strand_id
1 'polypeptide(L)'
;ILSNGLFGITLTIVGYLIGLWLNRKFKTPILNPLLIAMVIIIPILYFCRIPYDSYNEGGSIITVFLVPVTTILGYSIYLQLETLKKYWLPILTGCLVSCGVSIGSTIALCKVFGLDETLTGSLVPHTVTTPIAVGVSEKLGGITGITVAGVIFTGVIGAVLAPLLVKLLRIKNPVGIGVGLGCSSTAIGTARAMELGEIQGAMSSMALGVAGMMTVVISLFL
;
A
#
# COMPACT_ATOMS: atom_id res chain seq x y z
N ILE A 1 -16.05 -24.11 17.41
CA ILE A 1 -16.58 -22.84 16.91
C ILE A 1 -15.42 -21.94 16.39
N LEU A 2 -14.23 -21.99 17.02
CA LEU A 2 -13.07 -21.15 16.67
C LEU A 2 -12.28 -21.68 15.44
N SER A 3 -12.49 -22.90 15.02
CA SER A 3 -11.85 -23.53 13.85
C SER A 3 -12.70 -23.43 12.57
N ASN A 4 -13.61 -22.49 12.49
CA ASN A 4 -14.46 -22.32 11.32
C ASN A 4 -14.00 -21.09 10.53
N GLY A 5 -13.72 -21.22 9.24
CA GLY A 5 -13.32 -20.11 8.38
C GLY A 5 -14.22 -18.87 8.50
N LEU A 6 -15.46 -19.04 8.93
CA LEU A 6 -16.39 -17.94 9.23
C LEU A 6 -15.92 -17.04 10.38
N PHE A 7 -15.17 -17.58 11.35
CA PHE A 7 -14.63 -16.78 12.46
C PHE A 7 -13.64 -15.73 11.98
N GLY A 8 -12.65 -16.12 11.16
CA GLY A 8 -11.65 -15.23 10.61
C GLY A 8 -12.28 -14.14 9.73
N ILE A 9 -13.23 -14.51 8.87
CA ILE A 9 -13.97 -13.56 8.03
C ILE A 9 -14.73 -12.55 8.89
N THR A 10 -15.51 -13.05 9.86
CA THR A 10 -16.35 -12.19 10.71
C THR A 10 -15.50 -11.23 11.53
N LEU A 11 -14.41 -11.71 12.13
CA LEU A 11 -13.50 -10.88 12.93
C LEU A 11 -12.86 -9.79 12.07
N THR A 12 -12.45 -10.13 10.84
CA THR A 12 -11.88 -9.17 9.89
C THR A 12 -12.90 -8.10 9.49
N ILE A 13 -14.11 -8.50 9.13
CA ILE A 13 -15.17 -7.55 8.72
C ILE A 13 -15.56 -6.65 9.90
N VAL A 14 -15.77 -7.19 11.08
CA VAL A 14 -16.14 -6.40 12.27
C VAL A 14 -15.02 -5.41 12.63
N GLY A 15 -13.76 -5.87 12.68
CA GLY A 15 -12.61 -5.00 12.92
C GLY A 15 -12.51 -3.86 11.92
N TYR A 16 -12.72 -4.17 10.63
CA TYR A 16 -12.70 -3.16 9.57
C TYR A 16 -13.88 -2.17 9.68
N LEU A 17 -15.09 -2.63 9.97
CA LEU A 17 -16.26 -1.77 10.15
C LEU A 17 -16.09 -0.82 11.35
N ILE A 18 -15.52 -1.30 12.46
CA ILE A 18 -15.16 -0.44 13.60
C ILE A 18 -14.14 0.61 13.16
N GLY A 19 -13.13 0.21 12.38
CA GLY A 19 -12.14 1.12 11.81
C GLY A 19 -12.78 2.19 10.91
N LEU A 20 -13.70 1.81 10.04
CA LEU A 20 -14.45 2.74 9.19
C LEU A 20 -15.28 3.73 10.01
N TRP A 21 -15.97 3.24 11.05
CA TRP A 21 -16.78 4.09 11.91
C TRP A 21 -15.92 5.13 12.65
N LEU A 22 -14.77 4.71 13.20
CA LEU A 22 -13.81 5.61 13.85
C LEU A 22 -13.23 6.63 12.88
N ASN A 23 -12.81 6.20 11.69
CA ASN A 23 -12.27 7.08 10.67
C ASN A 23 -13.30 8.15 10.24
N ARG A 24 -14.56 7.76 10.02
CA ARG A 24 -15.65 8.71 9.68
C ARG A 24 -15.93 9.70 10.79
N LYS A 25 -15.82 9.28 12.04
CA LYS A 25 -16.08 10.13 13.22
C LYS A 25 -14.99 11.16 13.44
N PHE A 26 -13.73 10.77 13.33
CA PHE A 26 -12.58 11.63 13.64
C PHE A 26 -11.91 12.27 12.42
N LYS A 27 -12.16 11.76 11.20
CA LYS A 27 -11.65 12.26 9.91
C LYS A 27 -10.13 12.52 9.91
N THR A 28 -9.35 11.68 10.59
CA THR A 28 -7.89 11.80 10.67
C THR A 28 -7.21 10.68 9.85
N PRO A 29 -6.17 10.99 9.06
CA PRO A 29 -5.44 9.98 8.28
C PRO A 29 -4.82 8.87 9.15
N ILE A 30 -4.49 9.20 10.42
CA ILE A 30 -3.90 8.27 11.37
C ILE A 30 -4.87 7.14 11.72
N LEU A 31 -6.18 7.44 11.79
CA LEU A 31 -7.23 6.46 12.06
C LEU A 31 -7.64 5.72 10.78
N ASN A 32 -6.64 5.16 10.06
CA ASN A 32 -6.90 4.33 8.90
C ASN A 32 -7.67 3.07 9.31
N PRO A 33 -8.77 2.70 8.62
CA PRO A 33 -9.57 1.52 8.94
C PRO A 33 -8.79 0.22 9.01
N LEU A 34 -7.78 0.05 8.15
CA LEU A 34 -6.92 -1.14 8.14
C LEU A 34 -6.05 -1.20 9.38
N LEU A 35 -5.42 -0.07 9.78
CA LEU A 35 -4.63 -0.02 11.00
C LEU A 35 -5.46 -0.32 12.23
N ILE A 36 -6.66 0.26 12.32
CA ILE A 36 -7.55 0.01 13.46
C ILE A 36 -7.97 -1.46 13.51
N ALA A 37 -8.31 -2.05 12.35
CA ALA A 37 -8.61 -3.47 12.27
C ALA A 37 -7.45 -4.33 12.78
N MET A 38 -6.21 -4.05 12.38
CA MET A 38 -5.02 -4.76 12.85
C MET A 38 -4.82 -4.59 14.37
N VAL A 39 -4.95 -3.36 14.88
CA VAL A 39 -4.82 -3.06 16.32
C VAL A 39 -5.91 -3.75 17.16
N ILE A 40 -7.06 -4.05 16.58
CA ILE A 40 -8.13 -4.81 17.25
C ILE A 40 -7.88 -6.31 17.15
N ILE A 41 -7.58 -6.81 15.95
CA ILE A 41 -7.49 -8.25 15.66
C ILE A 41 -6.27 -8.88 16.35
N ILE A 42 -5.10 -8.25 16.25
CA ILE A 42 -3.85 -8.80 16.80
C ILE A 42 -3.96 -9.04 18.32
N PRO A 43 -4.40 -8.07 19.15
CA PRO A 43 -4.60 -8.31 20.57
C PRO A 43 -5.65 -9.39 20.87
N ILE A 44 -6.76 -9.43 20.12
CA ILE A 44 -7.78 -10.46 20.32
C ILE A 44 -7.17 -11.85 20.10
N LEU A 45 -6.44 -12.07 19.01
CA LEU A 45 -5.79 -13.36 18.75
C LEU A 45 -4.78 -13.70 19.84
N TYR A 46 -3.98 -12.72 20.28
CA TYR A 46 -2.95 -12.90 21.29
C TYR A 46 -3.53 -13.23 22.68
N PHE A 47 -4.46 -12.40 23.18
CA PHE A 47 -5.02 -12.58 24.52
C PHE A 47 -5.98 -13.78 24.61
N CYS A 48 -6.71 -14.08 23.55
CA CYS A 48 -7.58 -15.26 23.49
C CYS A 48 -6.81 -16.54 23.13
N ARG A 49 -5.48 -16.45 22.91
CA ARG A 49 -4.61 -17.58 22.51
C ARG A 49 -5.15 -18.35 21.30
N ILE A 50 -5.68 -17.62 20.32
CA ILE A 50 -6.20 -18.21 19.09
C ILE A 50 -5.02 -18.40 18.13
N PRO A 51 -4.75 -19.64 17.66
CA PRO A 51 -3.71 -19.88 16.66
C PRO A 51 -3.97 -19.08 15.39
N TYR A 52 -2.92 -18.51 14.81
CA TYR A 52 -3.00 -17.77 13.56
C TYR A 52 -3.64 -18.58 12.43
N ASP A 53 -3.33 -19.88 12.37
CA ASP A 53 -3.87 -20.79 11.34
C ASP A 53 -5.40 -20.85 11.37
N SER A 54 -6.00 -20.88 12.57
CA SER A 54 -7.48 -20.87 12.72
C SER A 54 -8.11 -19.56 12.25
N TYR A 55 -7.42 -18.44 12.41
CA TYR A 55 -7.85 -17.17 11.86
C TYR A 55 -7.65 -17.12 10.34
N ASN A 56 -6.53 -17.63 9.85
CA ASN A 56 -6.13 -17.61 8.46
C ASN A 56 -6.99 -18.52 7.57
N GLU A 57 -7.65 -19.54 8.10
CA GLU A 57 -8.67 -20.31 7.36
C GLU A 57 -9.74 -19.39 6.75
N GLY A 58 -10.21 -18.39 7.52
CA GLY A 58 -11.13 -17.36 7.03
C GLY A 58 -10.43 -16.26 6.21
N GLY A 59 -9.23 -15.87 6.61
CA GLY A 59 -8.42 -14.88 5.93
C GLY A 59 -8.09 -15.27 4.49
N SER A 60 -7.76 -16.54 4.26
CA SER A 60 -7.46 -17.10 2.94
C SER A 60 -8.61 -16.95 1.94
N ILE A 61 -9.84 -17.05 2.39
CA ILE A 61 -11.03 -16.86 1.55
C ILE A 61 -11.10 -15.41 1.06
N ILE A 62 -10.80 -14.44 1.94
CA ILE A 62 -10.73 -13.02 1.55
C ILE A 62 -9.57 -12.78 0.58
N THR A 63 -8.46 -13.46 0.77
CA THR A 63 -7.25 -13.32 -0.07
C THR A 63 -7.51 -13.72 -1.52
N VAL A 64 -8.43 -14.64 -1.81
CA VAL A 64 -8.83 -15.00 -3.18
C VAL A 64 -9.30 -13.79 -3.99
N PHE A 65 -9.89 -12.78 -3.33
CA PHE A 65 -10.32 -11.55 -4.00
C PHE A 65 -9.18 -10.61 -4.41
N LEU A 66 -7.93 -10.87 -4.02
CA LEU A 66 -6.78 -10.06 -4.46
C LEU A 66 -6.61 -10.10 -5.98
N VAL A 67 -6.80 -11.25 -6.62
CA VAL A 67 -6.65 -11.41 -8.08
C VAL A 67 -7.68 -10.56 -8.84
N PRO A 68 -8.99 -10.64 -8.58
CA PRO A 68 -9.95 -9.73 -9.22
C PRO A 68 -9.68 -8.26 -8.93
N VAL A 69 -9.26 -7.90 -7.73
CA VAL A 69 -8.93 -6.51 -7.36
C VAL A 69 -7.78 -5.97 -8.21
N THR A 70 -6.71 -6.73 -8.41
CA THR A 70 -5.59 -6.30 -9.27
C THR A 70 -6.03 -6.10 -10.72
N THR A 71 -6.94 -6.94 -11.23
CA THR A 71 -7.51 -6.78 -12.57
C THR A 71 -8.33 -5.49 -12.68
N ILE A 72 -9.13 -5.16 -11.67
CA ILE A 72 -9.91 -3.91 -11.62
C ILE A 72 -8.98 -2.68 -11.58
N LEU A 73 -7.84 -2.76 -10.86
CA LEU A 73 -6.84 -1.69 -10.87
C LEU A 73 -6.27 -1.46 -12.28
N GLY A 74 -5.98 -2.53 -13.03
CA GLY A 74 -5.56 -2.43 -14.44
C GLY A 74 -6.62 -1.78 -15.31
N TYR A 75 -7.88 -2.15 -15.14
CA TYR A 75 -9.01 -1.53 -15.86
C TYR A 75 -9.16 -0.04 -15.51
N SER A 76 -8.95 0.35 -14.26
CA SER A 76 -9.00 1.75 -13.84
C SER A 76 -7.93 2.60 -14.53
N ILE A 77 -6.75 2.05 -14.77
CA ILE A 77 -5.68 2.71 -15.55
C ILE A 77 -6.11 2.85 -17.02
N TYR A 78 -6.70 1.80 -17.58
CA TYR A 78 -7.22 1.81 -18.95
C TYR A 78 -8.25 2.92 -19.17
N LEU A 79 -9.19 3.13 -18.24
CA LEU A 79 -10.18 4.21 -18.31
C LEU A 79 -9.56 5.60 -18.29
N GLN A 80 -8.35 5.76 -17.77
CA GLN A 80 -7.65 7.03 -17.66
C GLN A 80 -6.54 7.21 -18.73
N LEU A 81 -6.54 6.39 -19.79
CA LEU A 81 -5.52 6.42 -20.84
C LEU A 81 -5.37 7.79 -21.53
N GLU A 82 -6.44 8.54 -21.71
CA GLU A 82 -6.35 9.89 -22.32
C GLU A 82 -5.55 10.85 -21.43
N THR A 83 -5.80 10.82 -20.13
CA THR A 83 -5.04 11.62 -19.16
C THR A 83 -3.60 11.13 -19.04
N LEU A 84 -3.39 9.80 -19.08
CA LEU A 84 -2.05 9.22 -19.12
C LEU A 84 -1.28 9.68 -20.36
N LYS A 85 -1.90 9.68 -21.54
CA LYS A 85 -1.28 10.18 -22.78
C LYS A 85 -0.90 11.65 -22.68
N LYS A 86 -1.71 12.48 -22.03
CA LYS A 86 -1.45 13.91 -21.86
C LYS A 86 -0.28 14.19 -20.90
N TYR A 87 -0.15 13.40 -19.84
CA TYR A 87 0.85 13.60 -18.79
C TYR A 87 1.84 12.43 -18.68
N TRP A 88 2.04 11.67 -19.78
CA TRP A 88 2.86 10.45 -19.77
C TRP A 88 4.29 10.70 -19.29
N LEU A 89 4.90 11.81 -19.75
CA LEU A 89 6.29 12.10 -19.42
C LEU A 89 6.51 12.37 -17.91
N PRO A 90 5.79 13.29 -17.25
CA PRO A 90 5.95 13.49 -15.81
C PRO A 90 5.54 12.27 -14.98
N ILE A 91 4.58 11.47 -15.43
CA ILE A 91 4.19 10.24 -14.73
C ILE A 91 5.30 9.21 -14.84
N LEU A 92 5.78 8.90 -16.04
CA LEU A 92 6.82 7.89 -16.27
C LEU A 92 8.13 8.29 -15.58
N THR A 93 8.60 9.51 -15.76
CA THR A 93 9.84 9.98 -15.12
C THR A 93 9.72 10.01 -13.60
N GLY A 94 8.61 10.50 -13.07
CA GLY A 94 8.34 10.52 -11.64
C GLY A 94 8.28 9.11 -11.04
N CYS A 95 7.59 8.17 -11.69
CA CYS A 95 7.53 6.78 -11.26
C CYS A 95 8.89 6.08 -11.33
N LEU A 96 9.64 6.28 -12.42
CA LEU A 96 10.97 5.67 -12.60
C LEU A 96 11.94 6.13 -11.50
N VAL A 97 12.02 7.44 -11.28
CA VAL A 97 12.87 8.03 -10.24
C VAL A 97 12.42 7.55 -8.86
N SER A 98 11.12 7.57 -8.59
CA SER A 98 10.57 7.13 -7.30
C SER A 98 10.85 5.65 -7.03
N CYS A 99 10.62 4.76 -7.99
CA CYS A 99 10.93 3.34 -7.86
C CYS A 99 12.44 3.10 -7.64
N GLY A 100 13.28 3.77 -8.43
CA GLY A 100 14.74 3.65 -8.30
C GLY A 100 15.23 4.12 -6.92
N VAL A 101 14.75 5.29 -6.47
CA VAL A 101 15.12 5.83 -5.15
C VAL A 101 14.56 4.95 -4.03
N SER A 102 13.31 4.51 -4.12
CA SER A 102 12.69 3.66 -3.09
C SER A 102 13.41 2.33 -2.95
N ILE A 103 13.58 1.60 -4.03
CA ILE A 103 14.25 0.29 -4.03
C ILE A 103 15.72 0.44 -3.61
N GLY A 104 16.42 1.40 -4.22
CA GLY A 104 17.83 1.64 -3.92
C GLY A 104 18.08 2.05 -2.47
N SER A 105 17.28 2.98 -1.93
CA SER A 105 17.40 3.39 -0.52
C SER A 105 17.02 2.27 0.44
N THR A 106 16.01 1.47 0.12
CA THR A 106 15.63 0.33 0.95
C THR A 106 16.75 -0.69 1.04
N ILE A 107 17.32 -1.09 -0.10
CA ILE A 107 18.43 -2.03 -0.14
C ILE A 107 19.65 -1.45 0.60
N ALA A 108 19.98 -0.18 0.38
CA ALA A 108 21.09 0.48 1.05
C ALA A 108 20.89 0.51 2.58
N LEU A 109 19.70 0.89 3.05
CA LEU A 109 19.40 0.92 4.48
C LEU A 109 19.40 -0.48 5.09
N CYS A 110 18.82 -1.48 4.43
CA CYS A 110 18.86 -2.86 4.89
C CYS A 110 20.30 -3.35 5.07
N LYS A 111 21.18 -3.04 4.13
CA LYS A 111 22.63 -3.37 4.23
C LYS A 111 23.31 -2.63 5.39
N VAL A 112 23.03 -1.34 5.57
CA VAL A 112 23.59 -0.54 6.68
C VAL A 112 23.16 -1.08 8.04
N PHE A 113 21.89 -1.52 8.16
CA PHE A 113 21.36 -2.11 9.40
C PHE A 113 21.66 -3.61 9.55
N GLY A 114 22.36 -4.24 8.61
CA GLY A 114 22.71 -5.66 8.68
C GLY A 114 21.52 -6.60 8.58
N LEU A 115 20.43 -6.19 7.88
CA LEU A 115 19.28 -7.04 7.65
C LEU A 115 19.60 -8.10 6.60
N ASP A 116 19.04 -9.29 6.78
CA ASP A 116 19.21 -10.40 5.86
C ASP A 116 18.45 -10.18 4.52
N GLU A 117 18.73 -11.07 3.57
CA GLU A 117 18.12 -11.00 2.24
C GLU A 117 16.58 -11.18 2.31
N THR A 118 16.09 -12.01 3.24
CA THR A 118 14.67 -12.28 3.43
C THR A 118 13.92 -11.01 3.91
N LEU A 119 14.48 -10.30 4.88
CA LEU A 119 13.92 -9.03 5.35
C LEU A 119 14.04 -7.95 4.27
N THR A 120 15.14 -7.92 3.54
CA THR A 120 15.34 -6.98 2.43
C THR A 120 14.30 -7.24 1.34
N GLY A 121 14.11 -8.48 0.90
CA GLY A 121 13.09 -8.87 -0.08
C GLY A 121 11.67 -8.56 0.39
N SER A 122 11.42 -8.62 1.70
CA SER A 122 10.13 -8.22 2.28
C SER A 122 9.86 -6.72 2.21
N LEU A 123 10.90 -5.89 2.38
CA LEU A 123 10.76 -4.44 2.47
C LEU A 123 10.90 -3.72 1.11
N VAL A 124 11.59 -4.30 0.14
CA VAL A 124 11.79 -3.69 -1.18
C VAL A 124 10.50 -3.19 -1.83
N PRO A 125 9.39 -3.95 -1.86
CA PRO A 125 8.17 -3.51 -2.53
C PRO A 125 7.22 -2.67 -1.67
N HIS A 126 7.68 -2.04 -0.57
CA HIS A 126 6.81 -1.37 0.41
C HIS A 126 6.02 -0.15 -0.12
N THR A 127 6.40 0.42 -1.27
CA THR A 127 5.77 1.63 -1.82
C THR A 127 4.65 1.37 -2.83
N VAL A 128 4.43 0.11 -3.21
CA VAL A 128 3.36 -0.25 -4.16
C VAL A 128 2.12 -0.80 -3.47
N THR A 129 1.08 -1.13 -4.23
CA THR A 129 -0.14 -1.72 -3.65
C THR A 129 0.13 -3.07 -3.01
N THR A 130 -0.58 -3.38 -1.92
CA THR A 130 -0.40 -4.63 -1.16
C THR A 130 -0.39 -5.89 -2.04
N PRO A 131 -1.31 -6.10 -3.01
CA PRO A 131 -1.28 -7.28 -3.86
C PRO A 131 -0.01 -7.39 -4.70
N ILE A 132 0.47 -6.28 -5.26
CA ILE A 132 1.72 -6.25 -6.05
C ILE A 132 2.92 -6.48 -5.13
N ALA A 133 2.93 -5.82 -3.97
CA ALA A 133 4.00 -5.96 -2.99
C ALA A 133 4.17 -7.40 -2.51
N VAL A 134 3.07 -8.09 -2.21
CA VAL A 134 3.07 -9.50 -1.81
C VAL A 134 3.68 -10.37 -2.90
N GLY A 135 3.21 -10.24 -4.15
CA GLY A 135 3.73 -11.04 -5.26
C GLY A 135 5.23 -10.79 -5.54
N VAL A 136 5.69 -9.54 -5.43
CA VAL A 136 7.12 -9.21 -5.56
C VAL A 136 7.94 -9.77 -4.40
N SER A 137 7.44 -9.62 -3.17
CA SER A 137 8.09 -10.12 -1.95
C SER A 137 8.25 -11.64 -1.98
N GLU A 138 7.21 -12.37 -2.32
CA GLU A 138 7.26 -13.85 -2.45
C GLU A 138 8.32 -14.28 -3.45
N LYS A 139 8.42 -13.57 -4.58
CA LYS A 139 9.43 -13.85 -5.60
C LYS A 139 10.86 -13.59 -5.11
N LEU A 140 11.05 -12.59 -4.25
CA LEU A 140 12.34 -12.23 -3.62
C LEU A 140 12.63 -13.06 -2.35
N GLY A 141 11.82 -14.06 -2.01
CA GLY A 141 11.99 -14.88 -0.82
C GLY A 141 11.66 -14.15 0.49
N GLY A 142 10.87 -13.09 0.41
CA GLY A 142 10.49 -12.28 1.58
C GLY A 142 9.32 -12.88 2.38
N ILE A 143 9.07 -12.29 3.54
CA ILE A 143 7.98 -12.67 4.47
C ILE A 143 6.78 -11.77 4.20
N THR A 144 5.71 -12.34 3.65
CA THR A 144 4.48 -11.62 3.26
C THR A 144 3.91 -10.72 4.37
N GLY A 145 3.91 -11.19 5.63
CA GLY A 145 3.41 -10.40 6.75
C GLY A 145 4.20 -9.11 7.00
N ILE A 146 5.54 -9.17 6.86
CA ILE A 146 6.43 -8.00 6.99
C ILE A 146 6.18 -7.04 5.82
N THR A 147 6.02 -7.56 4.62
CA THR A 147 5.71 -6.78 3.43
C THR A 147 4.40 -6.00 3.59
N VAL A 148 3.34 -6.67 4.02
CA VAL A 148 2.03 -6.03 4.24
C VAL A 148 2.12 -4.94 5.30
N ALA A 149 2.80 -5.21 6.42
CA ALA A 149 3.05 -4.21 7.45
C ALA A 149 3.81 -3.00 6.88
N GLY A 150 4.90 -3.24 6.14
CA GLY A 150 5.69 -2.19 5.49
C GLY A 150 4.86 -1.31 4.56
N VAL A 151 4.02 -1.91 3.69
CA VAL A 151 3.11 -1.18 2.80
C VAL A 151 2.14 -0.29 3.57
N ILE A 152 1.53 -0.81 4.65
CA ILE A 152 0.58 -0.06 5.45
C ILE A 152 1.27 1.09 6.18
N PHE A 153 2.41 0.84 6.84
CA PHE A 153 3.18 1.88 7.52
C PHE A 153 3.61 2.99 6.55
N THR A 154 4.15 2.62 5.39
CA THR A 154 4.54 3.57 4.35
C THR A 154 3.34 4.41 3.88
N GLY A 155 2.22 3.77 3.60
CA GLY A 155 1.01 4.46 3.17
C GLY A 155 0.49 5.45 4.20
N VAL A 156 0.43 5.05 5.48
CA VAL A 156 -0.06 5.91 6.57
C VAL A 156 0.89 7.07 6.83
N ILE A 157 2.18 6.78 7.00
CA ILE A 157 3.19 7.82 7.24
C ILE A 157 3.20 8.81 6.07
N GLY A 158 3.18 8.31 4.84
CA GLY A 158 3.13 9.16 3.65
C GLY A 158 1.88 10.04 3.60
N ALA A 159 0.69 9.50 3.85
CA ALA A 159 -0.54 10.27 3.86
C ALA A 159 -0.57 11.35 4.97
N VAL A 160 0.01 11.07 6.13
CA VAL A 160 0.12 12.04 7.24
C VAL A 160 1.14 13.13 6.92
N LEU A 161 2.30 12.75 6.37
CA LEU A 161 3.37 13.70 6.08
C LEU A 161 3.15 14.48 4.78
N ALA A 162 2.32 13.99 3.85
CA ALA A 162 2.10 14.59 2.55
C ALA A 162 1.78 16.08 2.58
N PRO A 163 0.79 16.58 3.36
CA PRO A 163 0.49 18.01 3.39
C PRO A 163 1.65 18.84 3.92
N LEU A 164 2.38 18.29 4.90
CA LEU A 164 3.55 18.94 5.48
C LEU A 164 4.69 19.04 4.44
N LEU A 165 4.99 17.95 3.74
CA LEU A 165 6.04 17.91 2.72
C LEU A 165 5.70 18.81 1.53
N VAL A 166 4.47 18.78 1.03
CA VAL A 166 4.00 19.67 -0.05
C VAL A 166 4.19 21.12 0.33
N LYS A 167 3.85 21.50 1.58
CA LYS A 167 4.02 22.87 2.08
C LYS A 167 5.49 23.23 2.28
N LEU A 168 6.28 22.34 2.89
CA LEU A 168 7.71 22.55 3.18
C LEU A 168 8.53 22.70 1.90
N LEU A 169 8.30 21.84 0.93
CA LEU A 169 8.97 21.82 -0.36
C LEU A 169 8.37 22.84 -1.35
N ARG A 170 7.31 23.55 -0.94
CA ARG A 170 6.61 24.56 -1.74
C ARG A 170 6.16 24.03 -3.11
N ILE A 171 5.74 22.78 -3.18
CA ILE A 171 5.27 22.16 -4.42
C ILE A 171 3.89 22.73 -4.75
N LYS A 172 3.79 23.43 -5.89
CA LYS A 172 2.54 24.07 -6.33
C LYS A 172 1.84 23.32 -7.47
N ASN A 173 2.58 22.48 -8.20
CA ASN A 173 2.03 21.77 -9.35
C ASN A 173 1.16 20.59 -8.90
N PRO A 174 -0.15 20.59 -9.20
CA PRO A 174 -1.06 19.53 -8.76
C PRO A 174 -0.70 18.16 -9.36
N VAL A 175 -0.17 18.11 -10.58
CA VAL A 175 0.30 16.88 -11.23
C VAL A 175 1.48 16.29 -10.44
N GLY A 176 2.47 17.12 -10.09
CA GLY A 176 3.63 16.68 -9.31
C GLY A 176 3.25 16.19 -7.90
N ILE A 177 2.30 16.87 -7.24
CA ILE A 177 1.78 16.43 -5.93
C ILE A 177 1.12 15.06 -6.07
N GLY A 178 0.25 14.87 -7.07
CA GLY A 178 -0.44 13.61 -7.31
C GLY A 178 0.53 12.47 -7.60
N VAL A 179 1.45 12.65 -8.55
CA VAL A 179 2.45 11.64 -8.91
C VAL A 179 3.32 11.28 -7.69
N GLY A 180 3.80 12.28 -6.94
CA GLY A 180 4.59 12.04 -5.74
C GLY A 180 3.86 11.19 -4.70
N LEU A 181 2.59 11.51 -4.42
CA LEU A 181 1.77 10.75 -3.47
C LEU A 181 1.47 9.33 -3.93
N GLY A 182 1.14 9.16 -5.22
CA GLY A 182 0.86 7.84 -5.78
C GLY A 182 2.06 6.90 -5.76
N CYS A 183 3.26 7.43 -6.00
CA CYS A 183 4.49 6.65 -6.01
C CYS A 183 5.05 6.35 -4.61
N SER A 184 4.75 7.19 -3.60
CA SER A 184 5.38 7.09 -2.28
C SER A 184 4.48 6.49 -1.20
N SER A 185 3.16 6.62 -1.35
CA SER A 185 2.24 6.46 -0.21
C SER A 185 1.09 5.51 -0.48
N THR A 186 1.23 4.67 -1.47
CA THR A 186 0.28 3.59 -1.82
C THR A 186 -1.17 4.08 -2.04
N ALA A 187 -2.16 3.21 -1.93
CA ALA A 187 -3.58 3.56 -2.03
C ALA A 187 -4.03 4.54 -0.93
N ILE A 188 -3.38 4.52 0.25
CA ILE A 188 -3.69 5.43 1.36
C ILE A 188 -3.29 6.86 1.00
N GLY A 189 -2.12 7.05 0.37
CA GLY A 189 -1.69 8.33 -0.16
C GLY A 189 -2.57 8.82 -1.30
N THR A 190 -3.05 7.92 -2.14
CA THR A 190 -3.99 8.26 -3.22
C THR A 190 -5.32 8.76 -2.67
N ALA A 191 -5.86 8.14 -1.63
CA ALA A 191 -7.04 8.65 -0.94
C ALA A 191 -6.80 10.08 -0.40
N ARG A 192 -5.62 10.33 0.16
CA ARG A 192 -5.24 11.67 0.61
C ARG A 192 -5.07 12.65 -0.56
N ALA A 193 -4.55 12.21 -1.69
CA ALA A 193 -4.43 13.04 -2.90
C ALA A 193 -5.81 13.47 -3.43
N MET A 194 -6.83 12.59 -3.37
CA MET A 194 -8.22 12.93 -3.73
C MET A 194 -8.81 14.03 -2.85
N GLU A 195 -8.48 14.05 -1.56
CA GLU A 195 -8.90 15.11 -0.65
C GLU A 195 -8.22 16.46 -0.95
N LEU A 196 -7.01 16.43 -1.53
CA LEU A 196 -6.29 17.65 -1.93
C LEU A 196 -6.82 18.24 -3.24
N GLY A 197 -7.43 17.44 -4.10
CA GLY A 197 -8.09 17.88 -5.33
C GLY A 197 -8.21 16.76 -6.37
N GLU A 198 -9.08 17.00 -7.35
CA GLU A 198 -9.40 16.03 -8.40
C GLU A 198 -8.20 15.66 -9.28
N ILE A 199 -7.40 16.66 -9.68
CA ILE A 199 -6.19 16.44 -10.49
C ILE A 199 -5.16 15.65 -9.70
N GLN A 200 -4.94 15.99 -8.43
CA GLN A 200 -4.00 15.29 -7.56
C GLN A 200 -4.44 13.82 -7.38
N GLY A 201 -5.72 13.56 -7.14
CA GLY A 201 -6.28 12.23 -7.00
C GLY A 201 -6.11 11.39 -8.27
N ALA A 202 -6.48 11.95 -9.43
CA ALA A 202 -6.35 11.29 -10.72
C ALA A 202 -4.88 10.94 -11.05
N MET A 203 -3.97 11.90 -10.86
CA MET A 203 -2.53 11.70 -11.09
C MET A 203 -1.94 10.66 -10.12
N SER A 204 -2.37 10.67 -8.86
CA SER A 204 -1.93 9.72 -7.85
C SER A 204 -2.37 8.28 -8.17
N SER A 205 -3.62 8.10 -8.59
CA SER A 205 -4.15 6.79 -9.00
C SER A 205 -3.37 6.20 -10.18
N MET A 206 -3.07 7.03 -11.19
CA MET A 206 -2.28 6.59 -12.34
C MET A 206 -0.83 6.28 -11.96
N ALA A 207 -0.20 7.16 -11.20
CA ALA A 207 1.17 6.97 -10.77
C ALA A 207 1.34 5.70 -9.91
N LEU A 208 0.37 5.41 -9.03
CA LEU A 208 0.35 4.18 -8.23
C LEU A 208 0.35 2.93 -9.10
N GLY A 209 -0.48 2.90 -10.15
CA GLY A 209 -0.55 1.78 -11.07
C GLY A 209 0.73 1.61 -11.91
N VAL A 210 1.25 2.72 -12.45
CA VAL A 210 2.48 2.72 -13.25
C VAL A 210 3.69 2.34 -12.39
N ALA A 211 3.81 2.90 -11.17
CA ALA A 211 4.88 2.54 -10.23
C ALA A 211 4.81 1.06 -9.83
N GLY A 212 3.60 0.51 -9.65
CA GLY A 212 3.42 -0.90 -9.39
C GLY A 212 3.97 -1.77 -10.52
N MET A 213 3.62 -1.48 -11.77
CA MET A 213 4.14 -2.20 -12.94
C MET A 213 5.67 -2.07 -13.06
N MET A 214 6.22 -0.86 -12.87
CA MET A 214 7.67 -0.63 -12.90
C MET A 214 8.38 -1.41 -11.79
N THR A 215 7.85 -1.45 -10.58
CA THR A 215 8.43 -2.21 -9.47
C THR A 215 8.48 -3.69 -9.79
N VAL A 216 7.43 -4.27 -10.40
CA VAL A 216 7.43 -5.65 -10.86
C VAL A 216 8.54 -5.88 -11.88
N VAL A 217 8.65 -5.01 -12.90
CA VAL A 217 9.70 -5.14 -13.92
C VAL A 217 11.10 -5.03 -13.31
N ILE A 218 11.33 -4.05 -12.43
CA ILE A 218 12.64 -3.88 -11.76
C ILE A 218 12.96 -5.10 -10.89
N SER A 219 11.98 -5.65 -10.19
CA SER A 219 12.17 -6.83 -9.32
C SER A 219 12.57 -8.11 -10.07
N LEU A 220 12.43 -8.14 -11.41
CA LEU A 220 12.92 -9.25 -12.23
C LEU A 220 14.45 -9.28 -12.32
N PHE A 221 15.10 -8.17 -12.02
CA PHE A 221 16.55 -7.98 -12.13
C PHE A 221 17.24 -7.92 -10.76
N LEU A 222 16.50 -8.06 -9.68
CA LEU A 222 16.99 -8.15 -8.30
C LEU A 222 17.14 -9.61 -7.87
#